data_ec99f5d98981e098f6182b872072e75d
#
_entry.id   ec99f5d98981e098f6182b872072e75d
#
_cell.length_a   1.000
_cell.length_b   1.000
_cell.length_c   1.000
_cell.angle_alpha   90.00
_cell.angle_beta   90.00
_cell.angle_gamma   90.00
#
_symmetry.space_group_name_H-M   'P 1'
#
loop_
_entity.id
_entity.type
_entity.pdbx_description
1 polymer ?
#
loop_
_entity_poly.entity_id
_entity_poly.type
_entity_poly.pdbx_seq_one_letter_code
_entity_poly.pdbx_strand_id
1 'polypeptide(L)'
;MELIVKVNSFLNGIVMGWPGMILLVGTGVYYTIRCGGVQFKWFGYIMKTTIGKIFEKKEAGEGAVTPFQAVCTALAATVGTGNIAGVTGAIALGGPGAVFWMWVSALFGMCTKFAEVTLAIHFRERNDKGDWVGGPMYYIKNGLGKNWAWLGTLFALFGMLAAFGIGNMTQINSIVTSISGTINSYTPINVNAANLIIGIIVAAFCAMVLLGGLKRIGQVTERLVPFMAVIYIVSALIIFFAHIGNIGNVLRGIFVGAFTPSAVVGGVAGVTISAAIKRGVGRGVFSNEAGLGSAPIAHAAADNDSAVHQGCFGVFEVFADTIVICTLTAFAVLMSGTPIEYGQAAGAPLTIAAFSTTFGRAGGVIISVGLTLFATSTILSWCLYGTRCAEFLFKSTKVIKPYQIIFCLVIILGAVTELSLVWDIADTLNGLMAIPNLVGLLGLSPIVIKLTREYFNGVRLGESNRK
;
A
#
# COMPACT_ATOMS: atom_id res chain seq x y z
N MET A 1 30.21 -4.77 1.56
CA MET A 1 29.15 -4.48 0.61
C MET A 1 28.63 -5.75 -0.09
N GLU A 2 29.47 -6.53 -0.74
CA GLU A 2 29.09 -7.76 -1.46
C GLU A 2 28.32 -8.79 -0.62
N LEU A 3 28.72 -9.02 0.65
CA LEU A 3 27.98 -9.93 1.54
C LEU A 3 26.56 -9.47 1.81
N ILE A 4 26.37 -8.17 2.04
CA ILE A 4 25.03 -7.58 2.27
C ILE A 4 24.16 -7.79 1.03
N VAL A 5 24.70 -7.52 -0.16
CA VAL A 5 23.97 -7.71 -1.43
C VAL A 5 23.61 -9.18 -1.63
N LYS A 6 24.53 -10.12 -1.39
CA LYS A 6 24.26 -11.57 -1.52
C LYS A 6 23.20 -12.07 -0.55
N VAL A 7 23.30 -11.67 0.73
CA VAL A 7 22.31 -12.03 1.75
C VAL A 7 20.93 -11.44 1.41
N ASN A 8 20.91 -10.15 1.01
CA ASN A 8 19.67 -9.50 0.61
C ASN A 8 19.02 -10.18 -0.60
N SER A 9 19.78 -10.49 -1.66
CA SER A 9 19.28 -11.18 -2.85
C SER A 9 18.73 -12.57 -2.52
N PHE A 10 19.40 -13.31 -1.63
CA PHE A 10 18.94 -14.63 -1.18
C PHE A 10 17.60 -14.52 -0.41
N LEU A 11 17.51 -13.63 0.56
CA LEU A 11 16.29 -13.40 1.34
C LEU A 11 15.15 -12.88 0.45
N ASN A 12 15.44 -11.91 -0.43
CA ASN A 12 14.45 -11.38 -1.37
C ASN A 12 13.91 -12.49 -2.30
N GLY A 13 14.78 -13.38 -2.78
CA GLY A 13 14.39 -14.53 -3.59
C GLY A 13 13.42 -15.50 -2.88
N ILE A 14 13.45 -15.56 -1.56
CA ILE A 14 12.49 -16.35 -0.76
C ILE A 14 11.21 -15.56 -0.53
N VAL A 15 11.32 -14.36 0.04
CA VAL A 15 10.13 -13.61 0.53
C VAL A 15 9.32 -12.97 -0.60
N MET A 16 9.97 -12.48 -1.66
CA MET A 16 9.36 -11.90 -2.85
C MET A 16 9.36 -12.87 -4.05
N GLY A 17 9.92 -14.05 -3.87
CA GLY A 17 9.90 -15.16 -4.84
C GLY A 17 8.63 -16.02 -4.73
N TRP A 18 8.65 -17.17 -5.39
CA TRP A 18 7.52 -18.11 -5.39
C TRP A 18 7.05 -18.52 -3.98
N PRO A 19 7.93 -18.85 -3.00
CA PRO A 19 7.48 -19.24 -1.66
C PRO A 19 6.64 -18.14 -0.98
N GLY A 20 7.14 -16.90 -0.97
CA GLY A 20 6.42 -15.78 -0.37
C GLY A 20 5.11 -15.46 -1.08
N MET A 21 5.08 -15.48 -2.41
CA MET A 21 3.87 -15.24 -3.21
C MET A 21 2.81 -16.32 -3.00
N ILE A 22 3.21 -17.60 -2.93
CA ILE A 22 2.29 -18.71 -2.63
C ILE A 22 1.70 -18.52 -1.24
N LEU A 23 2.48 -18.14 -0.26
CA LEU A 23 2.01 -17.90 1.10
C LEU A 23 1.03 -16.70 1.13
N LEU A 24 1.35 -15.59 0.48
CA LEU A 24 0.52 -14.39 0.41
C LEU A 24 -0.82 -14.66 -0.27
N VAL A 25 -0.79 -15.13 -1.52
CA VAL A 25 -2.01 -15.40 -2.29
C VAL A 25 -2.77 -16.58 -1.70
N GLY A 26 -2.06 -17.64 -1.28
CA GLY A 26 -2.64 -18.82 -0.64
C GLY A 26 -3.41 -18.48 0.64
N THR A 27 -2.88 -17.58 1.48
CA THR A 27 -3.61 -17.07 2.66
C THR A 27 -4.89 -16.36 2.25
N GLY A 28 -4.85 -15.54 1.18
CA GLY A 28 -6.04 -14.86 0.65
C GLY A 28 -7.09 -15.83 0.10
N VAL A 29 -6.67 -16.85 -0.64
CA VAL A 29 -7.55 -17.94 -1.10
C VAL A 29 -8.16 -18.67 0.06
N TYR A 30 -7.36 -19.07 1.05
CA TYR A 30 -7.81 -19.75 2.26
C TYR A 30 -8.91 -18.94 2.98
N TYR A 31 -8.66 -17.67 3.26
CA TYR A 31 -9.65 -16.82 3.91
C TYR A 31 -10.89 -16.58 3.05
N THR A 32 -10.73 -16.42 1.73
CA THR A 32 -11.86 -16.30 0.80
C THR A 32 -12.80 -17.50 0.91
N ILE A 33 -12.26 -18.72 0.93
CA ILE A 33 -13.05 -19.94 1.05
C ILE A 33 -13.67 -20.05 2.45
N ARG A 34 -12.89 -19.86 3.50
CA ARG A 34 -13.30 -20.06 4.89
C ARG A 34 -14.29 -19.01 5.41
N CYS A 35 -14.20 -17.77 4.91
CA CYS A 35 -15.14 -16.68 5.21
C CYS A 35 -16.33 -16.63 4.22
N GLY A 36 -16.44 -17.62 3.31
CA GLY A 36 -17.59 -17.74 2.39
C GLY A 36 -17.64 -16.65 1.33
N GLY A 37 -16.47 -16.18 0.85
CA GLY A 37 -16.35 -15.18 -0.21
C GLY A 37 -16.88 -13.80 0.21
N VAL A 38 -16.58 -13.37 1.43
CA VAL A 38 -17.13 -12.14 2.03
C VAL A 38 -16.97 -10.93 1.13
N GLN A 39 -15.82 -10.77 0.48
CA GLN A 39 -15.52 -9.67 -0.43
C GLN A 39 -16.37 -9.67 -1.72
N PHE A 40 -16.96 -10.80 -2.10
CA PHE A 40 -17.86 -10.90 -3.24
C PHE A 40 -19.33 -10.85 -2.81
N LYS A 41 -19.69 -11.71 -1.85
CA LYS A 41 -21.07 -11.89 -1.40
C LYS A 41 -21.66 -10.65 -0.73
N TRP A 42 -20.84 -9.93 0.00
CA TRP A 42 -21.23 -8.77 0.78
C TRP A 42 -20.71 -7.46 0.22
N PHE A 43 -20.18 -7.46 -1.03
CA PHE A 43 -19.55 -6.29 -1.63
C PHE A 43 -20.44 -5.05 -1.59
N GLY A 44 -21.69 -5.16 -1.99
CA GLY A 44 -22.63 -4.05 -1.95
C GLY A 44 -22.88 -3.51 -0.53
N TYR A 45 -22.98 -4.39 0.47
CA TYR A 45 -23.08 -4.00 1.87
C TYR A 45 -21.83 -3.28 2.35
N ILE A 46 -20.66 -3.85 2.02
CA ILE A 46 -19.35 -3.28 2.36
C ILE A 46 -19.22 -1.87 1.78
N MET A 47 -19.50 -1.68 0.50
CA MET A 47 -19.43 -0.36 -0.13
C MET A 47 -20.40 0.64 0.51
N LYS A 48 -21.64 0.22 0.83
CA LYS A 48 -22.63 1.07 1.49
C LYS A 48 -22.21 1.49 2.90
N THR A 49 -21.60 0.58 3.68
CA THR A 49 -21.21 0.84 5.08
C THR A 49 -19.86 1.51 5.23
N THR A 50 -19.05 1.52 4.18
CA THR A 50 -17.74 2.20 4.13
C THR A 50 -17.86 3.55 3.42
N ILE A 51 -17.98 3.57 2.08
CA ILE A 51 -18.07 4.81 1.29
C ILE A 51 -19.33 5.59 1.64
N GLY A 52 -20.48 4.92 1.78
CA GLY A 52 -21.76 5.57 2.07
C GLY A 52 -21.78 6.35 3.39
N LYS A 53 -20.81 6.10 4.27
CA LYS A 53 -20.70 6.78 5.58
C LYS A 53 -19.53 7.76 5.67
N ILE A 54 -18.81 8.02 4.58
CA ILE A 54 -17.68 8.97 4.53
C ILE A 54 -18.08 10.37 5.01
N PHE A 55 -19.32 10.79 4.74
CA PHE A 55 -19.82 12.12 5.11
C PHE A 55 -20.48 12.18 6.48
N GLU A 56 -20.61 11.06 7.21
CA GLU A 56 -21.11 11.08 8.58
C GLU A 56 -20.03 11.66 9.51
N LYS A 57 -20.27 12.86 10.01
CA LYS A 57 -19.40 13.48 11.02
C LYS A 57 -19.59 12.75 12.35
N LYS A 58 -18.64 11.91 12.72
CA LYS A 58 -18.50 11.34 14.07
C LYS A 58 -17.28 11.94 14.73
N GLU A 59 -17.39 12.31 16.00
CA GLU A 59 -16.22 12.60 16.82
C GLU A 59 -15.69 11.28 17.40
N ALA A 60 -14.40 11.07 17.32
CA ALA A 60 -13.77 9.90 17.92
C ALA A 60 -13.54 10.14 19.43
N GLY A 61 -13.68 9.10 20.21
CA GLY A 61 -13.35 9.10 21.64
C GLY A 61 -11.88 9.42 21.91
N GLU A 62 -11.55 9.58 23.15
CA GLU A 62 -10.18 9.88 23.60
C GLU A 62 -9.23 8.73 23.25
N GLY A 63 -8.05 9.05 22.70
CA GLY A 63 -7.05 8.07 22.26
C GLY A 63 -7.44 7.25 21.02
N ALA A 64 -8.47 7.69 20.28
CA ALA A 64 -8.94 7.05 19.06
C ALA A 64 -9.01 8.05 17.89
N VAL A 65 -9.20 7.52 16.68
CA VAL A 65 -9.54 8.25 15.46
C VAL A 65 -10.85 7.69 14.89
N THR A 66 -11.54 8.47 14.04
CA THR A 66 -12.75 7.94 13.41
C THR A 66 -12.43 6.75 12.48
N PRO A 67 -13.37 5.82 12.21
CA PRO A 67 -13.15 4.75 11.25
C PRO A 67 -12.71 5.26 9.87
N PHE A 68 -13.21 6.42 9.45
CA PHE A 68 -12.82 7.06 8.21
C PHE A 68 -11.39 7.63 8.27
N GLN A 69 -10.97 8.27 9.37
CA GLN A 69 -9.58 8.70 9.55
C GLN A 69 -8.61 7.51 9.57
N ALA A 70 -9.00 6.39 10.18
CA ALA A 70 -8.19 5.18 10.20
C ALA A 70 -7.99 4.60 8.79
N VAL A 71 -9.07 4.48 8.00
CA VAL A 71 -8.96 3.99 6.61
C VAL A 71 -8.23 4.99 5.71
N CYS A 72 -8.42 6.30 5.89
CA CYS A 72 -7.63 7.29 5.14
C CYS A 72 -6.14 7.22 5.49
N THR A 73 -5.81 6.96 6.75
CA THR A 73 -4.41 6.76 7.16
C THR A 73 -3.84 5.47 6.53
N ALA A 74 -4.60 4.39 6.46
CA ALA A 74 -4.19 3.16 5.78
C ALA A 74 -4.08 3.37 4.26
N LEU A 75 -5.08 4.00 3.62
CA LEU A 75 -5.02 4.38 2.20
C LEU A 75 -3.87 5.33 1.88
N ALA A 76 -3.51 6.23 2.79
CA ALA A 76 -2.36 7.11 2.62
C ALA A 76 -1.04 6.33 2.57
N ALA A 77 -0.94 5.17 3.23
CA ALA A 77 0.22 4.29 3.13
C ALA A 77 0.22 3.49 1.83
N THR A 78 -0.94 2.95 1.45
CA THR A 78 -1.08 2.04 0.30
C THR A 78 -1.10 2.81 -1.03
N VAL A 79 -1.83 3.93 -1.11
CA VAL A 79 -1.88 4.78 -2.32
C VAL A 79 -0.64 5.67 -2.38
N GLY A 80 0.41 5.14 -2.97
CA GLY A 80 1.74 5.77 -3.02
C GLY A 80 2.38 5.68 -4.40
N THR A 81 3.70 5.67 -4.42
CA THR A 81 4.48 5.49 -5.66
C THR A 81 4.19 4.16 -6.35
N GLY A 82 3.73 3.15 -5.60
CA GLY A 82 3.34 1.85 -6.12
C GLY A 82 2.26 1.90 -7.19
N ASN A 83 1.25 2.74 -6.99
CA ASN A 83 0.11 2.88 -7.91
C ASN A 83 0.46 3.58 -9.23
N ILE A 84 1.51 4.38 -9.24
CA ILE A 84 1.93 5.17 -10.41
C ILE A 84 3.16 4.50 -11.05
N ALA A 85 4.31 4.57 -10.40
CA ALA A 85 5.56 4.04 -10.91
C ALA A 85 5.65 2.50 -10.81
N GLY A 86 5.04 1.91 -9.79
CA GLY A 86 5.05 0.46 -9.60
C GLY A 86 4.25 -0.29 -10.66
N VAL A 87 3.07 0.21 -11.03
CA VAL A 87 2.22 -0.38 -12.08
C VAL A 87 2.94 -0.36 -13.43
N THR A 88 3.54 0.78 -13.79
CA THR A 88 4.29 0.90 -15.05
C THR A 88 5.53 0.00 -15.06
N GLY A 89 6.21 -0.15 -13.94
CA GLY A 89 7.31 -1.09 -13.79
C GLY A 89 6.86 -2.55 -13.93
N ALA A 90 5.69 -2.92 -13.41
CA ALA A 90 5.11 -4.25 -13.59
C ALA A 90 4.79 -4.54 -15.05
N ILE A 91 4.19 -3.57 -15.75
CA ILE A 91 3.86 -3.68 -17.18
C ILE A 91 5.14 -3.80 -18.02
N ALA A 92 6.15 -2.99 -17.76
CA ALA A 92 7.39 -3.00 -18.51
C ALA A 92 8.16 -4.33 -18.36
N LEU A 93 8.24 -4.87 -17.15
CA LEU A 93 8.99 -6.10 -16.85
C LEU A 93 8.19 -7.39 -17.05
N GLY A 94 6.87 -7.35 -16.85
CA GLY A 94 5.98 -8.52 -16.91
C GLY A 94 5.03 -8.54 -18.09
N GLY A 95 5.07 -7.50 -18.94
CA GLY A 95 4.11 -7.30 -20.01
C GLY A 95 2.73 -6.85 -19.51
N PRO A 96 1.77 -6.58 -20.43
CA PRO A 96 0.41 -6.18 -20.06
C PRO A 96 -0.32 -7.21 -19.18
N GLY A 97 0.03 -8.50 -19.31
CA GLY A 97 -0.51 -9.59 -18.48
C GLY A 97 -0.23 -9.46 -17.00
N ALA A 98 0.77 -8.68 -16.59
CA ALA A 98 1.01 -8.38 -15.17
C ALA A 98 -0.20 -7.71 -14.50
N VAL A 99 -0.98 -6.91 -15.25
CA VAL A 99 -2.20 -6.27 -14.75
C VAL A 99 -3.26 -7.30 -14.34
N PHE A 100 -3.44 -8.37 -15.13
CA PHE A 100 -4.35 -9.47 -14.77
C PHE A 100 -3.95 -10.12 -13.44
N TRP A 101 -2.68 -10.42 -13.24
CA TRP A 101 -2.19 -11.04 -12.02
C TRP A 101 -2.22 -10.08 -10.83
N MET A 102 -2.13 -8.79 -11.07
CA MET A 102 -2.36 -7.75 -10.07
C MET A 102 -3.83 -7.77 -9.58
N TRP A 103 -4.80 -7.88 -10.49
CA TRP A 103 -6.22 -8.04 -10.13
C TRP A 103 -6.47 -9.32 -9.34
N VAL A 104 -5.90 -10.44 -9.78
CA VAL A 104 -6.04 -11.73 -9.07
C VAL A 104 -5.52 -11.60 -7.63
N SER A 105 -4.34 -10.99 -7.43
CA SER A 105 -3.78 -10.77 -6.08
C SER A 105 -4.68 -9.88 -5.22
N ALA A 106 -5.27 -8.83 -5.80
CA ALA A 106 -6.16 -7.92 -5.08
C ALA A 106 -7.48 -8.59 -4.69
N LEU A 107 -8.09 -9.39 -5.60
CA LEU A 107 -9.33 -10.11 -5.31
C LEU A 107 -9.21 -11.02 -4.09
N PHE A 108 -8.10 -11.73 -3.95
CA PHE A 108 -7.84 -12.55 -2.77
C PHE A 108 -7.29 -11.71 -1.61
N GLY A 109 -6.48 -10.70 -1.89
CA GLY A 109 -5.93 -9.75 -0.93
C GLY A 109 -7.00 -9.01 -0.13
N MET A 110 -8.17 -8.71 -0.73
CA MET A 110 -9.30 -8.12 -0.02
C MET A 110 -9.70 -8.95 1.21
N CYS A 111 -9.74 -10.27 1.10
CA CYS A 111 -10.11 -11.12 2.23
C CYS A 111 -8.98 -11.25 3.26
N THR A 112 -7.72 -11.23 2.81
CA THR A 112 -6.56 -11.17 3.72
C THR A 112 -6.60 -9.88 4.54
N LYS A 113 -6.76 -8.73 3.89
CA LYS A 113 -6.85 -7.42 4.56
C LYS A 113 -8.04 -7.36 5.54
N PHE A 114 -9.19 -7.91 5.13
CA PHE A 114 -10.35 -8.05 6.01
C PHE A 114 -10.00 -8.80 7.30
N ALA A 115 -9.29 -9.92 7.19
CA ALA A 115 -8.87 -10.72 8.35
C ALA A 115 -7.86 -9.96 9.22
N GLU A 116 -6.87 -9.31 8.62
CA GLU A 116 -5.87 -8.48 9.31
C GLU A 116 -6.52 -7.40 10.16
N VAL A 117 -7.41 -6.62 9.54
CA VAL A 117 -8.09 -5.51 10.22
C VAL A 117 -9.04 -6.01 11.30
N THR A 118 -9.77 -7.11 11.06
CA THR A 118 -10.63 -7.74 12.06
C THR A 118 -9.84 -8.16 13.30
N LEU A 119 -8.68 -8.82 13.12
CA LEU A 119 -7.83 -9.21 14.25
C LEU A 119 -7.20 -8.01 14.96
N ALA A 120 -6.85 -6.96 14.21
CA ALA A 120 -6.25 -5.76 14.80
C ALA A 120 -7.19 -5.05 15.77
N ILE A 121 -8.47 -4.96 15.44
CA ILE A 121 -9.50 -4.40 16.35
C ILE A 121 -9.80 -5.35 17.50
N HIS A 122 -9.90 -6.66 17.22
CA HIS A 122 -10.25 -7.66 18.23
C HIS A 122 -9.20 -7.80 19.35
N PHE A 123 -7.92 -7.66 19.01
CA PHE A 123 -6.80 -7.84 19.93
C PHE A 123 -6.04 -6.56 20.28
N ARG A 124 -6.60 -5.37 19.99
CA ARG A 124 -5.98 -4.09 20.35
C ARG A 124 -5.89 -3.87 21.84
N GLU A 125 -4.94 -3.05 22.25
CA GLU A 125 -4.71 -2.65 23.64
C GLU A 125 -4.70 -1.12 23.77
N ARG A 126 -4.74 -0.60 25.01
CA ARG A 126 -4.45 0.80 25.31
C ARG A 126 -2.99 0.95 25.74
N ASN A 127 -2.29 1.93 25.20
CA ASN A 127 -0.94 2.26 25.63
C ASN A 127 -0.94 3.18 26.87
N ASP A 128 0.25 3.51 27.38
CA ASP A 128 0.43 4.38 28.56
C ASP A 128 -0.16 5.79 28.40
N LYS A 129 -0.48 6.22 27.16
CA LYS A 129 -1.13 7.51 26.87
C LYS A 129 -2.62 7.39 26.66
N GLY A 130 -3.18 6.18 26.77
CA GLY A 130 -4.58 5.92 26.52
C GLY A 130 -4.94 5.73 25.03
N ASP A 131 -3.97 5.81 24.10
CA ASP A 131 -4.21 5.56 22.68
C ASP A 131 -4.48 4.07 22.41
N TRP A 132 -5.39 3.77 21.47
CA TRP A 132 -5.54 2.42 20.94
C TRP A 132 -4.34 2.06 20.07
N VAL A 133 -3.76 0.89 20.36
CA VAL A 133 -2.63 0.29 19.64
C VAL A 133 -2.95 -1.15 19.29
N GLY A 134 -2.53 -1.59 18.11
CA GLY A 134 -2.80 -2.93 17.61
C GLY A 134 -1.97 -3.24 16.36
N GLY A 135 -2.36 -4.30 15.67
CA GLY A 135 -1.65 -4.82 14.51
C GLY A 135 -1.04 -6.19 14.80
N PRO A 136 -0.24 -6.75 13.86
CA PRO A 136 0.29 -8.11 13.96
C PRO A 136 1.01 -8.43 15.26
N MET A 137 1.86 -7.53 15.74
CA MET A 137 2.59 -7.73 16.99
C MET A 137 1.66 -7.93 18.19
N TYR A 138 0.50 -7.28 18.21
CA TYR A 138 -0.48 -7.42 19.29
C TYR A 138 -1.36 -8.65 19.13
N TYR A 139 -1.93 -8.92 17.95
CA TYR A 139 -2.77 -10.10 17.82
C TYR A 139 -1.98 -11.41 17.83
N ILE A 140 -0.70 -11.43 17.43
CA ILE A 140 0.18 -12.60 17.63
C ILE A 140 0.41 -12.81 19.13
N LYS A 141 0.82 -11.77 19.86
CA LYS A 141 1.07 -11.81 21.31
C LYS A 141 -0.17 -12.26 22.09
N ASN A 142 -1.33 -11.65 21.80
CA ASN A 142 -2.56 -11.83 22.59
C ASN A 142 -3.40 -13.03 22.13
N GLY A 143 -3.37 -13.34 20.84
CA GLY A 143 -4.18 -14.39 20.24
C GLY A 143 -3.50 -15.76 20.22
N LEU A 144 -2.21 -15.84 19.87
CA LEU A 144 -1.45 -17.10 19.85
C LEU A 144 -0.79 -17.42 21.20
N GLY A 145 -0.71 -16.43 22.09
CA GLY A 145 -0.18 -16.61 23.44
C GLY A 145 1.33 -16.42 23.56
N LYS A 146 1.84 -16.54 24.81
CA LYS A 146 3.21 -16.18 25.19
C LYS A 146 4.30 -16.90 24.38
N ASN A 147 4.08 -18.14 23.99
CA ASN A 147 5.04 -18.94 23.24
C ASN A 147 5.29 -18.42 21.82
N TRP A 148 4.38 -17.62 21.28
CA TRP A 148 4.47 -17.02 19.95
C TRP A 148 4.82 -15.51 19.97
N ALA A 149 4.97 -14.91 21.17
CA ALA A 149 5.24 -13.48 21.30
C ALA A 149 6.53 -13.03 20.57
N TRP A 150 7.54 -13.92 20.45
CA TRP A 150 8.75 -13.66 19.69
C TRP A 150 8.48 -13.35 18.21
N LEU A 151 7.44 -13.98 17.63
CA LEU A 151 7.05 -13.75 16.24
C LEU A 151 6.48 -12.33 16.06
N GLY A 152 5.68 -11.85 17.04
CA GLY A 152 5.23 -10.46 17.09
C GLY A 152 6.39 -9.46 17.23
N THR A 153 7.43 -9.83 17.99
CA THR A 153 8.66 -9.03 18.12
C THR A 153 9.43 -8.96 16.81
N LEU A 154 9.54 -10.07 16.06
CA LEU A 154 10.15 -10.07 14.72
C LEU A 154 9.37 -9.19 13.74
N PHE A 155 8.03 -9.28 13.74
CA PHE A 155 7.21 -8.39 12.94
C PHE A 155 7.50 -6.93 13.24
N ALA A 156 7.50 -6.55 14.52
CA ALA A 156 7.74 -5.18 14.94
C ALA A 156 9.17 -4.70 14.58
N LEU A 157 10.17 -5.57 14.68
CA LEU A 157 11.55 -5.25 14.27
C LEU A 157 11.62 -4.95 12.77
N PHE A 158 11.08 -5.84 11.95
CA PHE A 158 11.10 -5.64 10.50
C PHE A 158 10.25 -4.44 10.09
N GLY A 159 9.07 -4.22 10.70
CA GLY A 159 8.20 -3.08 10.42
C GLY A 159 8.84 -1.74 10.81
N MET A 160 9.54 -1.69 11.94
CA MET A 160 10.29 -0.51 12.38
C MET A 160 11.39 -0.13 11.38
N LEU A 161 12.11 -1.12 10.83
CA LEU A 161 13.19 -0.89 9.87
C LEU A 161 12.65 -0.63 8.45
N ALA A 162 11.64 -1.40 8.01
CA ALA A 162 11.02 -1.24 6.69
C ALA A 162 10.45 0.17 6.48
N ALA A 163 9.94 0.79 7.55
CA ALA A 163 9.42 2.15 7.48
C ALA A 163 10.44 3.18 6.99
N PHE A 164 11.71 3.05 7.32
CA PHE A 164 12.77 3.93 6.80
C PHE A 164 13.06 3.71 5.31
N GLY A 165 12.94 2.48 4.81
CA GLY A 165 13.13 2.16 3.40
C GLY A 165 11.89 2.52 2.57
N ILE A 166 10.90 1.63 2.60
CA ILE A 166 9.70 1.70 1.73
C ILE A 166 8.81 2.89 2.05
N GLY A 167 8.66 3.23 3.33
CA GLY A 167 7.79 4.31 3.79
C GLY A 167 8.44 5.69 3.80
N ASN A 168 9.74 5.82 3.56
CA ASN A 168 10.47 7.08 3.65
C ASN A 168 11.37 7.31 2.43
N MET A 169 12.55 6.66 2.39
CA MET A 169 13.60 6.96 1.41
C MET A 169 13.14 6.73 -0.03
N THR A 170 12.39 5.67 -0.31
CA THR A 170 11.88 5.39 -1.65
C THR A 170 10.82 6.39 -2.08
N GLN A 171 10.01 6.87 -1.13
CA GLN A 171 8.95 7.84 -1.39
C GLN A 171 9.57 9.22 -1.73
N ILE A 172 10.45 9.72 -0.86
CA ILE A 172 11.07 11.02 -1.10
C ILE A 172 11.93 11.03 -2.37
N ASN A 173 12.63 9.94 -2.67
CA ASN A 173 13.40 9.81 -3.90
C ASN A 173 12.50 9.92 -5.14
N SER A 174 11.33 9.29 -5.12
CA SER A 174 10.35 9.40 -6.21
C SER A 174 9.81 10.83 -6.35
N ILE A 175 9.58 11.54 -5.25
CA ILE A 175 9.16 12.94 -5.26
C ILE A 175 10.24 13.79 -5.93
N VAL A 176 11.47 13.75 -5.44
CA VAL A 176 12.54 14.63 -5.93
C VAL A 176 12.88 14.33 -7.40
N THR A 177 12.93 13.04 -7.78
CA THR A 177 13.20 12.64 -9.17
C THR A 177 12.11 13.15 -10.12
N SER A 178 10.84 13.04 -9.72
CA SER A 178 9.72 13.47 -10.55
C SER A 178 9.67 15.01 -10.69
N ILE A 179 9.83 15.74 -9.59
CA ILE A 179 9.79 17.22 -9.61
C ILE A 179 11.00 17.78 -10.33
N SER A 180 12.23 17.37 -9.95
CA SER A 180 13.45 17.89 -10.57
C SER A 180 13.53 17.51 -12.04
N GLY A 181 13.13 16.29 -12.42
CA GLY A 181 13.04 15.87 -13.83
C GLY A 181 12.04 16.70 -14.61
N THR A 182 10.87 16.97 -14.04
CA THR A 182 9.86 17.84 -14.69
C THR A 182 10.37 19.27 -14.84
N ILE A 183 10.95 19.88 -13.80
CA ILE A 183 11.50 21.24 -13.89
C ILE A 183 12.63 21.30 -14.91
N ASN A 184 13.53 20.32 -14.88
CA ASN A 184 14.67 20.27 -15.80
C ASN A 184 14.26 20.11 -17.27
N SER A 185 13.07 19.58 -17.56
CA SER A 185 12.50 19.51 -18.91
C SER A 185 12.04 20.86 -19.45
N TYR A 186 11.78 21.84 -18.58
CA TYR A 186 11.41 23.21 -18.95
C TYR A 186 12.61 24.16 -18.92
N THR A 187 13.45 24.04 -17.90
CA THR A 187 14.60 24.91 -17.68
C THR A 187 15.72 24.09 -17.01
N PRO A 188 16.95 24.09 -17.56
CA PRO A 188 18.07 23.41 -16.95
C PRO A 188 18.31 23.90 -15.52
N ILE A 189 18.41 22.96 -14.57
CA ILE A 189 18.62 23.24 -13.15
C ILE A 189 19.75 22.39 -12.58
N ASN A 190 20.31 22.82 -11.44
CA ASN A 190 21.16 21.94 -10.64
C ASN A 190 20.26 20.94 -9.90
N VAL A 191 20.17 19.71 -10.43
CA VAL A 191 19.28 18.65 -9.90
C VAL A 191 19.60 18.31 -8.45
N ASN A 192 20.87 18.24 -8.06
CA ASN A 192 21.27 17.91 -6.68
C ASN A 192 20.82 18.99 -5.68
N ALA A 193 20.98 20.26 -6.04
CA ALA A 193 20.53 21.37 -5.20
C ALA A 193 18.99 21.40 -5.11
N ALA A 194 18.31 21.15 -6.22
CA ALA A 194 16.84 21.08 -6.23
C ALA A 194 16.33 19.92 -5.35
N ASN A 195 16.92 18.74 -5.47
CA ASN A 195 16.57 17.58 -4.67
C ASN A 195 16.73 17.83 -3.17
N LEU A 196 17.82 18.47 -2.75
CA LEU A 196 18.05 18.83 -1.36
C LEU A 196 16.98 19.82 -0.85
N ILE A 197 16.66 20.87 -1.62
CA ILE A 197 15.66 21.86 -1.25
C ILE A 197 14.28 21.20 -1.10
N ILE A 198 13.87 20.38 -2.07
CA ILE A 198 12.61 19.65 -2.04
C ILE A 198 12.58 18.72 -0.82
N GLY A 199 13.68 18.00 -0.56
CA GLY A 199 13.80 17.12 0.61
C GLY A 199 13.61 17.85 1.93
N ILE A 200 14.21 19.03 2.08
CA ILE A 200 14.05 19.89 3.29
C ILE A 200 12.59 20.35 3.43
N ILE A 201 11.95 20.80 2.35
CA ILE A 201 10.55 21.25 2.37
C ILE A 201 9.61 20.12 2.79
N VAL A 202 9.77 18.92 2.19
CA VAL A 202 8.95 17.74 2.52
C VAL A 202 9.22 17.30 3.95
N ALA A 203 10.47 17.27 4.41
CA ALA A 203 10.81 16.92 5.78
C ALA A 203 10.20 17.88 6.80
N ALA A 204 10.25 19.18 6.53
CA ALA A 204 9.64 20.21 7.39
C ALA A 204 8.12 20.06 7.47
N PHE A 205 7.45 19.82 6.33
CA PHE A 205 6.01 19.54 6.29
C PHE A 205 5.67 18.27 7.08
N CYS A 206 6.39 17.17 6.84
CA CYS A 206 6.18 15.92 7.56
C CYS A 206 6.42 16.10 9.07
N ALA A 207 7.47 16.80 9.50
CA ALA A 207 7.74 17.06 10.90
C ALA A 207 6.59 17.82 11.57
N MET A 208 6.05 18.85 10.89
CA MET A 208 4.90 19.62 11.38
C MET A 208 3.66 18.75 11.64
N VAL A 209 3.42 17.74 10.79
CA VAL A 209 2.28 16.82 10.93
C VAL A 209 2.58 15.76 11.98
N LEU A 210 3.73 15.08 11.87
CA LEU A 210 4.10 13.91 12.68
C LEU A 210 4.25 14.24 14.17
N LEU A 211 4.83 15.41 14.50
CA LEU A 211 4.98 15.84 15.90
C LEU A 211 3.63 16.15 16.58
N GLY A 212 2.55 16.33 15.79
CA GLY A 212 1.18 16.45 16.27
C GLY A 212 0.52 15.11 16.63
N GLY A 213 1.18 13.98 16.40
CA GLY A 213 0.75 12.64 16.79
C GLY A 213 -0.39 12.05 15.95
N LEU A 214 -0.94 10.94 16.44
CA LEU A 214 -1.94 10.12 15.74
C LEU A 214 -3.15 10.93 15.22
N LYS A 215 -3.72 11.78 16.08
CA LYS A 215 -4.92 12.56 15.74
C LYS A 215 -4.66 13.52 14.57
N ARG A 216 -3.48 14.18 14.58
CA ARG A 216 -3.12 15.11 13.50
C ARG A 216 -2.83 14.40 12.20
N ILE A 217 -2.16 13.24 12.25
CA ILE A 217 -1.96 12.39 11.06
C ILE A 217 -3.32 12.02 10.47
N GLY A 218 -4.27 11.52 11.27
CA GLY A 218 -5.62 11.18 10.81
C GLY A 218 -6.36 12.38 10.19
N GLN A 219 -6.29 13.57 10.81
CA GLN A 219 -6.92 14.79 10.28
C GLN A 219 -6.32 15.26 8.95
N VAL A 220 -5.02 15.09 8.76
CA VAL A 220 -4.35 15.44 7.49
C VAL A 220 -4.68 14.41 6.42
N THR A 221 -4.59 13.12 6.71
CA THR A 221 -4.85 12.06 5.74
C THR A 221 -6.31 12.00 5.29
N GLU A 222 -7.28 12.27 6.17
CA GLU A 222 -8.70 12.30 5.79
C GLU A 222 -9.06 13.36 4.75
N ARG A 223 -8.25 14.43 4.66
CA ARG A 223 -8.40 15.49 3.64
C ARG A 223 -7.54 15.22 2.41
N LEU A 224 -6.30 14.81 2.67
CA LEU A 224 -5.30 14.61 1.62
C LEU A 224 -5.65 13.45 0.70
N VAL A 225 -6.08 12.31 1.26
CA VAL A 225 -6.34 11.08 0.49
C VAL A 225 -7.49 11.25 -0.51
N PRO A 226 -8.69 11.72 -0.12
CA PRO A 226 -9.75 11.94 -1.12
C PRO A 226 -9.35 12.99 -2.17
N PHE A 227 -8.67 14.07 -1.77
CA PHE A 227 -8.23 15.12 -2.69
C PHE A 227 -7.25 14.59 -3.75
N MET A 228 -6.19 13.87 -3.31
CA MET A 228 -5.21 13.30 -4.23
C MET A 228 -5.82 12.23 -5.14
N ALA A 229 -6.71 11.38 -4.58
CA ALA A 229 -7.39 10.35 -5.34
C ALA A 229 -8.28 10.95 -6.45
N VAL A 230 -9.06 11.99 -6.14
CA VAL A 230 -9.93 12.66 -7.11
C VAL A 230 -9.11 13.27 -8.26
N ILE A 231 -8.03 14.01 -7.96
CA ILE A 231 -7.17 14.61 -8.99
C ILE A 231 -6.62 13.51 -9.92
N TYR A 232 -6.09 12.44 -9.32
CA TYR A 232 -5.48 11.36 -10.10
C TYR A 232 -6.51 10.59 -10.93
N ILE A 233 -7.63 10.19 -10.31
CA ILE A 233 -8.71 9.45 -10.99
C ILE A 233 -9.28 10.26 -12.16
N VAL A 234 -9.57 11.55 -11.94
CA VAL A 234 -10.10 12.42 -13.00
C VAL A 234 -9.10 12.55 -14.15
N SER A 235 -7.82 12.77 -13.86
CA SER A 235 -6.79 12.86 -14.89
C SER A 235 -6.65 11.55 -15.68
N ALA A 236 -6.65 10.40 -15.00
CA ALA A 236 -6.57 9.09 -15.64
C ALA A 236 -7.83 8.76 -16.47
N LEU A 237 -9.03 9.16 -16.00
CA LEU A 237 -10.28 9.00 -16.75
C LEU A 237 -10.30 9.86 -18.03
N ILE A 238 -9.73 11.06 -17.99
CA ILE A 238 -9.59 11.89 -19.21
C ILE A 238 -8.76 11.16 -20.26
N ILE A 239 -7.63 10.54 -19.87
CA ILE A 239 -6.81 9.74 -20.80
C ILE A 239 -7.61 8.52 -21.27
N PHE A 240 -8.29 7.81 -20.37
CA PHE A 240 -9.11 6.66 -20.69
C PHE A 240 -10.14 6.97 -21.78
N PHE A 241 -10.91 8.04 -21.61
CA PHE A 241 -11.94 8.44 -22.58
C PHE A 241 -11.34 9.03 -23.87
N ALA A 242 -10.22 9.75 -23.78
CA ALA A 242 -9.52 10.25 -24.96
C ALA A 242 -9.02 9.13 -25.89
N HIS A 243 -8.67 7.98 -25.31
CA HIS A 243 -8.13 6.82 -26.03
C HIS A 243 -9.06 5.60 -26.00
N ILE A 244 -10.37 5.79 -25.79
CA ILE A 244 -11.35 4.70 -25.60
C ILE A 244 -11.37 3.69 -26.74
N GLY A 245 -11.03 4.11 -27.97
CA GLY A 245 -10.93 3.23 -29.13
C GLY A 245 -9.90 2.09 -28.98
N ASN A 246 -8.92 2.25 -28.10
CA ASN A 246 -7.87 1.25 -27.85
C ASN A 246 -8.27 0.20 -26.81
N ILE A 247 -9.41 0.33 -26.12
CA ILE A 247 -9.78 -0.53 -24.98
C ILE A 247 -9.81 -2.02 -25.33
N GLY A 248 -10.33 -2.38 -26.51
CA GLY A 248 -10.41 -3.76 -26.95
C GLY A 248 -9.02 -4.41 -27.08
N ASN A 249 -8.07 -3.71 -27.70
CA ASN A 249 -6.69 -4.16 -27.84
C ASN A 249 -5.98 -4.27 -26.48
N VAL A 250 -6.21 -3.32 -25.58
CA VAL A 250 -5.62 -3.31 -24.24
C VAL A 250 -6.15 -4.47 -23.42
N LEU A 251 -7.47 -4.69 -23.37
CA LEU A 251 -8.06 -5.83 -22.67
C LEU A 251 -7.54 -7.16 -23.24
N ARG A 252 -7.52 -7.30 -24.57
CA ARG A 252 -6.91 -8.47 -25.20
C ARG A 252 -5.46 -8.65 -24.78
N GLY A 253 -4.68 -7.55 -24.77
CA GLY A 253 -3.28 -7.57 -24.33
C GLY A 253 -3.12 -8.03 -22.87
N ILE A 254 -3.99 -7.57 -21.97
CA ILE A 254 -3.99 -7.98 -20.56
C ILE A 254 -4.34 -9.47 -20.43
N PHE A 255 -5.46 -9.92 -21.00
CA PHE A 255 -5.91 -11.32 -20.83
C PHE A 255 -5.03 -12.32 -21.59
N VAL A 256 -4.67 -12.05 -22.84
CA VAL A 256 -3.77 -12.93 -23.59
C VAL A 256 -2.36 -12.89 -23.02
N GLY A 257 -1.86 -11.69 -22.68
CA GLY A 257 -0.52 -11.51 -22.10
C GLY A 257 -0.35 -12.16 -20.74
N ALA A 258 -1.43 -12.42 -19.99
CA ALA A 258 -1.37 -13.12 -18.71
C ALA A 258 -0.92 -14.59 -18.85
N PHE A 259 -1.24 -15.23 -19.98
CA PHE A 259 -0.99 -16.65 -20.21
C PHE A 259 -0.07 -16.90 -21.42
N THR A 260 0.06 -15.93 -22.33
CA THR A 260 0.89 -16.01 -23.52
C THR A 260 1.58 -14.66 -23.78
N PRO A 261 2.51 -14.21 -22.93
CA PRO A 261 3.14 -12.88 -23.05
C PRO A 261 3.82 -12.67 -24.41
N SER A 262 4.50 -13.68 -24.95
CA SER A 262 5.19 -13.61 -26.25
C SER A 262 4.27 -13.24 -27.41
N ALA A 263 2.98 -13.62 -27.36
CA ALA A 263 2.00 -13.26 -28.38
C ALA A 263 1.62 -11.75 -28.35
N VAL A 264 1.93 -11.06 -27.28
CA VAL A 264 1.59 -9.64 -27.09
C VAL A 264 2.79 -8.73 -27.24
N VAL A 265 3.94 -9.14 -26.70
CA VAL A 265 5.16 -8.30 -26.67
C VAL A 265 6.21 -8.70 -27.74
N GLY A 266 5.84 -9.55 -28.70
CA GLY A 266 6.72 -9.91 -29.80
C GLY A 266 7.93 -10.76 -29.43
N GLY A 267 7.84 -11.59 -28.38
CA GLY A 267 8.92 -12.51 -27.97
C GLY A 267 10.11 -11.85 -27.29
N VAL A 268 9.92 -10.69 -26.66
CA VAL A 268 10.97 -10.01 -25.89
C VAL A 268 11.53 -10.93 -24.80
N ALA A 269 12.84 -11.11 -24.79
CA ALA A 269 13.54 -11.94 -23.80
C ALA A 269 13.26 -11.43 -22.37
N GLY A 270 12.89 -12.35 -21.47
CA GLY A 270 12.57 -12.06 -20.08
C GLY A 270 11.10 -11.78 -19.76
N VAL A 271 10.24 -11.45 -20.74
CA VAL A 271 8.80 -11.32 -20.52
C VAL A 271 8.14 -12.69 -20.68
N THR A 272 8.07 -13.41 -19.58
CA THR A 272 7.51 -14.78 -19.49
C THR A 272 6.26 -14.80 -18.64
N ILE A 273 5.50 -15.89 -18.66
CA ILE A 273 4.35 -16.10 -17.75
C ILE A 273 4.80 -15.95 -16.29
N SER A 274 5.94 -16.54 -15.95
CA SER A 274 6.51 -16.39 -14.59
C SER A 274 6.82 -14.94 -14.24
N ALA A 275 7.35 -14.15 -15.19
CA ALA A 275 7.58 -12.73 -14.99
C ALA A 275 6.25 -11.96 -14.83
N ALA A 276 5.25 -12.23 -15.67
CA ALA A 276 3.93 -11.61 -15.56
C ALA A 276 3.29 -11.87 -14.19
N ILE A 277 3.31 -13.13 -13.72
CA ILE A 277 2.80 -13.49 -12.38
C ILE A 277 3.58 -12.78 -11.29
N LYS A 278 4.92 -12.92 -11.27
CA LYS A 278 5.76 -12.35 -10.21
C LYS A 278 5.64 -10.83 -10.13
N ARG A 279 5.69 -10.15 -11.28
CA ARG A 279 5.58 -8.69 -11.33
C ARG A 279 4.18 -8.20 -11.02
N GLY A 280 3.13 -8.89 -11.51
CA GLY A 280 1.75 -8.54 -11.23
C GLY A 280 1.39 -8.75 -9.75
N VAL A 281 1.57 -9.97 -9.22
CA VAL A 281 1.28 -10.28 -7.82
C VAL A 281 2.16 -9.45 -6.88
N GLY A 282 3.47 -9.40 -7.13
CA GLY A 282 4.39 -8.66 -6.26
C GLY A 282 4.05 -7.18 -6.19
N ARG A 283 3.73 -6.54 -7.30
CA ARG A 283 3.34 -5.10 -7.30
C ARG A 283 1.93 -4.86 -6.79
N GLY A 284 1.00 -5.79 -7.00
CA GLY A 284 -0.32 -5.74 -6.38
C GLY A 284 -0.24 -5.75 -4.87
N VAL A 285 0.48 -6.72 -4.30
CA VAL A 285 0.70 -6.83 -2.84
C VAL A 285 1.49 -5.64 -2.29
N PHE A 286 2.51 -5.19 -3.01
CA PHE A 286 3.28 -4.00 -2.62
C PHE A 286 2.41 -2.75 -2.54
N SER A 287 1.48 -2.56 -3.49
CA SER A 287 0.58 -1.41 -3.52
C SER A 287 -0.46 -1.48 -2.41
N ASN A 288 -1.25 -2.55 -2.34
CA ASN A 288 -2.36 -2.66 -1.41
C ASN A 288 -1.99 -3.18 -0.01
N GLU A 289 -0.75 -3.59 0.20
CA GLU A 289 -0.20 -4.09 1.47
C GLU A 289 -0.99 -5.28 2.10
N ALA A 290 -1.81 -6.00 1.33
CA ALA A 290 -2.58 -7.13 1.85
C ALA A 290 -1.67 -8.31 2.18
N GLY A 291 -1.66 -8.75 3.43
CA GLY A 291 -0.78 -9.80 3.93
C GLY A 291 0.54 -9.29 4.50
N LEU A 292 0.85 -7.99 4.37
CA LEU A 292 2.06 -7.40 4.95
C LEU A 292 1.89 -7.06 6.44
N GLY A 293 0.67 -6.83 6.91
CA GLY A 293 0.37 -6.51 8.31
C GLY A 293 0.58 -5.05 8.71
N SER A 294 0.90 -4.16 7.79
CA SER A 294 1.14 -2.73 8.05
C SER A 294 -0.15 -1.95 8.30
N ALA A 295 -1.11 -1.99 7.39
CA ALA A 295 -2.37 -1.26 7.48
C ALA A 295 -3.21 -1.55 8.75
N PRO A 296 -3.28 -2.80 9.27
CA PRO A 296 -3.94 -3.08 10.55
C PRO A 296 -3.47 -2.22 11.72
N ILE A 297 -2.24 -1.70 11.68
CA ILE A 297 -1.69 -0.80 12.70
C ILE A 297 -2.48 0.52 12.76
N ALA A 298 -2.83 1.09 11.60
CA ALA A 298 -3.67 2.29 11.55
C ALA A 298 -5.12 1.98 11.91
N HIS A 299 -5.68 0.89 11.39
CA HIS A 299 -7.05 0.48 11.66
C HIS A 299 -7.32 0.18 13.14
N ALA A 300 -6.33 -0.31 13.88
CA ALA A 300 -6.45 -0.59 15.32
C ALA A 300 -6.84 0.64 16.14
N ALA A 301 -6.48 1.85 15.66
CA ALA A 301 -6.81 3.10 16.33
C ALA A 301 -8.25 3.59 16.06
N ALA A 302 -9.01 2.92 15.19
CA ALA A 302 -10.37 3.33 14.84
C ALA A 302 -11.33 3.22 16.04
N ASP A 303 -12.16 4.25 16.24
CA ASP A 303 -13.26 4.22 17.19
C ASP A 303 -14.43 3.40 16.61
N ASN A 304 -14.29 2.09 16.68
CA ASN A 304 -15.25 1.14 16.15
C ASN A 304 -15.35 -0.07 17.09
N ASP A 305 -16.54 -0.36 17.58
CA ASP A 305 -16.79 -1.48 18.48
C ASP A 305 -16.89 -2.83 17.75
N SER A 306 -17.14 -2.80 16.44
CA SER A 306 -17.21 -4.01 15.63
C SER A 306 -15.93 -4.26 14.86
N ALA A 307 -15.21 -5.31 15.24
CA ALA A 307 -14.00 -5.76 14.55
C ALA A 307 -14.26 -6.09 13.07
N VAL A 308 -15.38 -6.77 12.78
CA VAL A 308 -15.75 -7.16 11.41
C VAL A 308 -16.18 -5.96 10.58
N HIS A 309 -16.89 -5.01 11.17
CA HIS A 309 -17.25 -3.77 10.47
C HIS A 309 -15.99 -2.99 10.07
N GLN A 310 -14.99 -2.88 10.95
CA GLN A 310 -13.71 -2.28 10.57
C GLN A 310 -12.98 -3.12 9.52
N GLY A 311 -13.10 -4.45 9.57
CA GLY A 311 -12.60 -5.35 8.52
C GLY A 311 -13.16 -5.04 7.13
N CYS A 312 -14.42 -4.60 7.04
CA CYS A 312 -15.03 -4.16 5.77
C CYS A 312 -14.29 -2.97 5.14
N PHE A 313 -13.74 -2.05 5.95
CA PHE A 313 -12.88 -0.96 5.44
C PHE A 313 -11.58 -1.50 4.83
N GLY A 314 -11.03 -2.62 5.32
CA GLY A 314 -9.88 -3.28 4.71
C GLY A 314 -10.19 -3.84 3.32
N VAL A 315 -11.40 -4.37 3.09
CA VAL A 315 -11.84 -4.79 1.74
C VAL A 315 -11.92 -3.57 0.80
N PHE A 316 -12.53 -2.49 1.27
CA PHE A 316 -12.63 -1.24 0.51
C PHE A 316 -11.25 -0.66 0.15
N GLU A 317 -10.30 -0.68 1.08
CA GLU A 317 -8.93 -0.20 0.89
C GLU A 317 -8.25 -0.90 -0.29
N VAL A 318 -8.22 -2.23 -0.31
CA VAL A 318 -7.62 -3.01 -1.41
C VAL A 318 -8.35 -2.79 -2.74
N PHE A 319 -9.68 -2.69 -2.70
CA PHE A 319 -10.48 -2.38 -3.88
C PHE A 319 -10.13 -1.00 -4.45
N ALA A 320 -10.12 0.04 -3.63
CA ALA A 320 -9.81 1.41 -4.06
C ALA A 320 -8.38 1.53 -4.58
N ASP A 321 -7.40 0.93 -3.90
CA ASP A 321 -5.99 0.97 -4.29
C ASP A 321 -5.74 0.26 -5.62
N THR A 322 -6.06 -1.03 -5.68
CA THR A 322 -5.59 -1.86 -6.79
C THR A 322 -6.62 -1.98 -7.90
N ILE A 323 -7.90 -2.27 -7.58
CA ILE A 323 -8.93 -2.44 -8.62
C ILE A 323 -9.28 -1.10 -9.27
N VAL A 324 -9.24 0.02 -8.51
CA VAL A 324 -9.54 1.33 -9.10
C VAL A 324 -8.26 2.03 -9.54
N ILE A 325 -7.38 2.44 -8.64
CA ILE A 325 -6.27 3.34 -8.96
C ILE A 325 -5.21 2.66 -9.83
N CYS A 326 -4.73 1.46 -9.48
CA CYS A 326 -3.74 0.76 -10.30
C CYS A 326 -4.29 0.40 -11.68
N THR A 327 -5.58 0.04 -11.79
CA THR A 327 -6.22 -0.26 -13.09
C THR A 327 -6.28 0.98 -13.97
N LEU A 328 -6.63 2.15 -13.41
CA LEU A 328 -6.64 3.41 -14.15
C LEU A 328 -5.25 3.78 -14.65
N THR A 329 -4.21 3.59 -13.82
CA THR A 329 -2.82 3.77 -14.24
C THR A 329 -2.45 2.84 -15.39
N ALA A 330 -2.79 1.55 -15.26
CA ALA A 330 -2.52 0.56 -16.31
C ALA A 330 -3.21 0.92 -17.64
N PHE A 331 -4.47 1.33 -17.58
CA PHE A 331 -5.19 1.77 -18.77
C PHE A 331 -4.61 3.06 -19.35
N ALA A 332 -4.28 4.05 -18.51
CA ALA A 332 -3.65 5.27 -18.99
C ALA A 332 -2.35 4.98 -19.75
N VAL A 333 -1.52 4.06 -19.26
CA VAL A 333 -0.25 3.68 -19.91
C VAL A 333 -0.48 2.85 -21.18
N LEU A 334 -1.32 1.81 -21.11
CA LEU A 334 -1.52 0.88 -22.23
C LEU A 334 -2.37 1.47 -23.36
N MET A 335 -3.32 2.37 -23.06
CA MET A 335 -4.20 2.98 -24.04
C MET A 335 -3.58 4.18 -24.75
N SER A 336 -2.63 4.88 -24.10
CA SER A 336 -2.01 6.11 -24.61
C SER A 336 -1.20 5.92 -25.89
N GLY A 337 -0.83 4.69 -26.22
CA GLY A 337 0.06 4.39 -27.34
C GLY A 337 1.53 4.74 -27.10
N THR A 338 1.90 5.08 -25.86
CA THR A 338 3.30 5.35 -25.49
C THR A 338 4.15 4.09 -25.73
N PRO A 339 5.30 4.19 -26.42
CA PRO A 339 6.22 3.06 -26.58
C PRO A 339 6.68 2.52 -25.23
N ILE A 340 6.60 1.20 -25.04
CA ILE A 340 7.04 0.51 -23.82
C ILE A 340 8.22 -0.38 -24.20
N GLU A 341 9.37 -0.15 -23.58
CA GLU A 341 10.53 -1.01 -23.71
C GLU A 341 10.37 -2.22 -22.76
N TYR A 342 9.73 -3.27 -23.28
CA TYR A 342 9.49 -4.47 -22.51
C TYR A 342 10.81 -5.19 -22.15
N GLY A 343 10.86 -5.73 -20.91
CA GLY A 343 12.03 -6.38 -20.36
C GLY A 343 12.98 -5.42 -19.67
N GLN A 344 12.76 -4.12 -19.76
CA GLN A 344 13.55 -3.10 -19.08
C GLN A 344 12.80 -2.47 -17.91
N ALA A 345 13.54 -2.03 -16.89
CA ALA A 345 12.93 -1.37 -15.74
C ALA A 345 12.35 0.00 -16.15
N ALA A 346 11.08 0.22 -15.81
CA ALA A 346 10.41 1.49 -16.00
C ALA A 346 9.73 1.93 -14.70
N GLY A 347 9.35 3.20 -14.63
CA GLY A 347 8.71 3.78 -13.46
C GLY A 347 7.99 5.10 -13.82
N ALA A 348 8.08 6.11 -12.96
CA ALA A 348 7.44 7.40 -13.15
C ALA A 348 7.67 8.04 -14.55
N PRO A 349 8.86 7.99 -15.16
CA PRO A 349 9.05 8.53 -16.51
C PRO A 349 8.10 7.95 -17.57
N LEU A 350 7.82 6.65 -17.53
CA LEU A 350 6.86 6.02 -18.45
C LEU A 350 5.43 6.51 -18.20
N THR A 351 5.04 6.70 -16.93
CA THR A 351 3.73 7.28 -16.61
C THR A 351 3.63 8.74 -17.07
N ILE A 352 4.68 9.53 -16.88
CA ILE A 352 4.76 10.92 -17.39
C ILE A 352 4.59 10.93 -18.90
N ALA A 353 5.30 10.08 -19.64
CA ALA A 353 5.18 9.96 -21.08
C ALA A 353 3.74 9.64 -21.51
N ALA A 354 3.10 8.66 -20.85
CA ALA A 354 1.72 8.28 -21.12
C ALA A 354 0.73 9.43 -20.89
N PHE A 355 0.86 10.16 -19.79
CA PHE A 355 0.02 11.33 -19.51
C PHE A 355 0.29 12.47 -20.49
N SER A 356 1.52 12.63 -20.93
CA SER A 356 1.91 13.66 -21.88
C SER A 356 1.30 13.46 -23.28
N THR A 357 0.87 12.28 -23.65
CA THR A 357 0.16 12.04 -24.93
C THR A 357 -1.16 12.81 -25.00
N THR A 358 -1.85 12.98 -23.89
CA THR A 358 -3.14 13.67 -23.78
C THR A 358 -2.98 15.10 -23.30
N PHE A 359 -2.14 15.34 -22.27
CA PHE A 359 -1.99 16.64 -21.62
C PHE A 359 -0.79 17.45 -22.13
N GLY A 360 -0.03 16.93 -23.10
CA GLY A 360 1.20 17.57 -23.54
C GLY A 360 2.18 17.78 -22.38
N ARG A 361 2.82 18.94 -22.32
CA ARG A 361 3.77 19.26 -21.24
C ARG A 361 3.18 19.24 -19.83
N ALA A 362 1.87 19.49 -19.69
CA ALA A 362 1.20 19.44 -18.39
C ALA A 362 1.14 18.04 -17.78
N GLY A 363 1.30 16.96 -18.59
CA GLY A 363 1.34 15.58 -18.11
C GLY A 363 2.44 15.35 -17.07
N GLY A 364 3.62 15.92 -17.27
CA GLY A 364 4.72 15.88 -16.29
C GLY A 364 4.35 16.57 -14.97
N VAL A 365 3.70 17.73 -15.04
CA VAL A 365 3.27 18.46 -13.84
C VAL A 365 2.20 17.68 -13.08
N ILE A 366 1.19 17.14 -13.77
CA ILE A 366 0.11 16.34 -13.16
C ILE A 366 0.69 15.14 -12.40
N ILE A 367 1.59 14.39 -13.02
CA ILE A 367 2.21 13.21 -12.39
C ILE A 367 3.13 13.64 -11.24
N SER A 368 3.91 14.72 -11.37
CA SER A 368 4.78 15.20 -10.29
C SER A 368 3.97 15.67 -9.07
N VAL A 369 2.85 16.34 -9.27
CA VAL A 369 1.92 16.73 -8.20
C VAL A 369 1.29 15.47 -7.59
N GLY A 370 0.78 14.54 -8.41
CA GLY A 370 0.20 13.28 -7.95
C GLY A 370 1.19 12.47 -7.11
N LEU A 371 2.41 12.24 -7.61
CA LEU A 371 3.46 11.53 -6.88
C LEU A 371 3.84 12.24 -5.57
N THR A 372 3.91 13.57 -5.58
CA THR A 372 4.22 14.34 -4.37
C THR A 372 3.15 14.13 -3.30
N LEU A 373 1.87 14.22 -3.67
CA LEU A 373 0.76 14.02 -2.74
C LEU A 373 0.72 12.57 -2.22
N PHE A 374 0.81 11.60 -3.13
CA PHE A 374 0.77 10.17 -2.79
C PHE A 374 1.96 9.75 -1.92
N ALA A 375 3.18 10.08 -2.34
CA ALA A 375 4.37 9.71 -1.60
C ALA A 375 4.47 10.43 -0.25
N THR A 376 4.06 11.71 -0.15
CA THR A 376 4.04 12.43 1.13
C THR A 376 3.03 11.80 2.10
N SER A 377 1.84 11.42 1.63
CA SER A 377 0.87 10.71 2.46
C SER A 377 1.40 9.36 2.96
N THR A 378 2.13 8.64 2.09
CA THR A 378 2.78 7.38 2.46
C THR A 378 3.85 7.59 3.53
N ILE A 379 4.67 8.63 3.43
CA ILE A 379 5.67 8.99 4.46
C ILE A 379 4.99 9.21 5.83
N LEU A 380 3.88 9.94 5.87
CA LEU A 380 3.16 10.20 7.11
C LEU A 380 2.63 8.91 7.77
N SER A 381 2.01 8.05 6.98
CA SER A 381 1.39 6.81 7.47
C SER A 381 2.43 5.76 7.87
N TRP A 382 3.49 5.60 7.10
CA TRP A 382 4.57 4.68 7.45
C TRP A 382 5.37 5.11 8.67
N CYS A 383 5.48 6.43 8.93
CA CYS A 383 6.02 6.91 10.21
C CYS A 383 5.16 6.46 11.39
N LEU A 384 3.84 6.47 11.26
CA LEU A 384 2.94 5.92 12.28
C LEU A 384 3.19 4.42 12.49
N TYR A 385 3.29 3.63 11.39
CA TYR A 385 3.57 2.21 11.49
C TYR A 385 4.90 1.92 12.19
N GLY A 386 5.96 2.59 11.77
CA GLY A 386 7.28 2.44 12.40
C GLY A 386 7.31 2.87 13.87
N THR A 387 6.63 3.96 14.23
CA THR A 387 6.55 4.41 15.64
C THR A 387 5.78 3.41 16.50
N ARG A 388 4.70 2.81 16.00
CA ARG A 388 3.93 1.78 16.75
C ARG A 388 4.72 0.48 16.89
N CYS A 389 5.51 0.10 15.87
CA CYS A 389 6.45 -1.02 15.97
C CYS A 389 7.55 -0.75 16.99
N ALA A 390 8.15 0.44 16.98
CA ALA A 390 9.16 0.86 17.96
C ALA A 390 8.59 0.89 19.37
N GLU A 391 7.40 1.46 19.57
CA GLU A 391 6.69 1.48 20.85
C GLU A 391 6.49 0.07 21.43
N PHE A 392 6.09 -0.89 20.60
CA PHE A 392 5.94 -2.28 21.01
C PHE A 392 7.26 -2.92 21.43
N LEU A 393 8.35 -2.68 20.67
CA LEU A 393 9.69 -3.24 20.95
C LEU A 393 10.27 -2.70 22.26
N PHE A 394 10.21 -1.39 22.42
CA PHE A 394 10.81 -0.71 23.59
C PHE A 394 9.86 -0.62 24.79
N LYS A 395 8.61 -1.08 24.63
CA LYS A 395 7.56 -1.03 25.67
C LYS A 395 7.42 0.35 26.32
N SER A 396 7.55 1.42 25.52
CA SER A 396 7.53 2.80 26.01
C SER A 396 7.11 3.77 24.93
N THR A 397 6.18 4.65 25.28
CA THR A 397 5.76 5.78 24.42
C THR A 397 6.83 6.89 24.29
N LYS A 398 7.87 6.85 25.11
CA LYS A 398 8.98 7.84 25.05
C LYS A 398 9.80 7.72 23.75
N VAL A 399 9.81 6.54 23.12
CA VAL A 399 10.54 6.30 21.87
C VAL A 399 9.89 6.99 20.66
N ILE A 400 8.62 7.36 20.72
CA ILE A 400 7.86 7.92 19.61
C ILE A 400 8.52 9.18 19.05
N LYS A 401 8.79 10.18 19.88
CA LYS A 401 9.38 11.45 19.45
C LYS A 401 10.79 11.29 18.85
N PRO A 402 11.74 10.61 19.50
CA PRO A 402 13.05 10.34 18.92
C PRO A 402 12.97 9.64 17.56
N TYR A 403 12.09 8.62 17.43
CA TYR A 403 11.88 7.91 16.17
C TYR A 403 11.37 8.87 15.08
N GLN A 404 10.37 9.70 15.35
CA GLN A 404 9.83 10.68 14.41
C GLN A 404 10.89 11.69 13.95
N ILE A 405 11.76 12.16 14.86
CA ILE A 405 12.85 13.09 14.51
C ILE A 405 13.85 12.42 13.57
N ILE A 406 14.31 11.21 13.91
CA ILE A 406 15.22 10.44 13.05
C ILE A 406 14.55 10.19 11.69
N PHE A 407 13.27 9.82 11.68
CA PHE A 407 12.51 9.57 10.47
C PHE A 407 12.47 10.80 9.56
N CYS A 408 12.25 12.01 10.11
CA CYS A 408 12.28 13.26 9.35
C CYS A 408 13.68 13.59 8.79
N LEU A 409 14.74 13.31 9.55
CA LEU A 409 16.12 13.50 9.07
C LEU A 409 16.46 12.55 7.90
N VAL A 410 15.95 11.32 7.96
CA VAL A 410 16.12 10.33 6.89
C VAL A 410 15.41 10.74 5.60
N ILE A 411 14.32 11.55 5.66
CA ILE A 411 13.71 12.13 4.44
C ILE A 411 14.74 12.97 3.67
N ILE A 412 15.50 13.84 4.37
CA ILE A 412 16.50 14.68 3.72
C ILE A 412 17.63 13.82 3.11
N LEU A 413 18.06 12.78 3.84
CA LEU A 413 19.06 11.85 3.35
C LEU A 413 18.58 11.11 2.09
N GLY A 414 17.35 10.59 2.09
CA GLY A 414 16.76 9.89 0.95
C GLY A 414 16.57 10.77 -0.29
N ALA A 415 16.43 12.09 -0.10
CA ALA A 415 16.31 13.03 -1.22
C ALA A 415 17.60 13.18 -2.03
N VAL A 416 18.77 12.97 -1.43
CA VAL A 416 20.09 13.20 -2.05
C VAL A 416 20.90 11.94 -2.33
N THR A 417 20.39 10.76 -1.94
CA THR A 417 21.09 9.48 -2.06
C THR A 417 20.59 8.71 -3.29
N GLU A 418 21.52 8.07 -4.02
CA GLU A 418 21.16 7.07 -5.03
C GLU A 418 20.71 5.78 -4.34
N LEU A 419 19.50 5.30 -4.65
CA LEU A 419 18.78 4.34 -3.80
C LEU A 419 18.64 2.93 -4.36
N SER A 420 19.39 2.49 -5.37
CA SER A 420 19.21 1.14 -5.94
C SER A 420 19.25 0.02 -4.87
N LEU A 421 20.26 0.03 -4.02
CA LEU A 421 20.40 -0.94 -2.93
C LEU A 421 19.36 -0.74 -1.82
N VAL A 422 18.94 0.51 -1.55
CA VAL A 422 17.92 0.80 -0.52
C VAL A 422 16.56 0.26 -0.94
N TRP A 423 16.20 0.33 -2.22
CA TRP A 423 14.99 -0.29 -2.75
C TRP A 423 14.99 -1.80 -2.52
N ASP A 424 16.09 -2.48 -2.85
CA ASP A 424 16.20 -3.93 -2.70
C ASP A 424 16.11 -4.37 -1.23
N ILE A 425 16.74 -3.62 -0.32
CA ILE A 425 16.68 -3.90 1.13
C ILE A 425 15.27 -3.61 1.66
N ALA A 426 14.64 -2.52 1.23
CA ALA A 426 13.30 -2.15 1.64
C ALA A 426 12.27 -3.22 1.22
N ASP A 427 12.34 -3.70 -0.03
CA ASP A 427 11.50 -4.80 -0.52
C ASP A 427 11.70 -6.08 0.30
N THR A 428 12.93 -6.40 0.66
CA THR A 428 13.26 -7.59 1.47
C THR A 428 12.69 -7.47 2.88
N LEU A 429 12.87 -6.32 3.54
CA LEU A 429 12.33 -6.08 4.90
C LEU A 429 10.81 -6.14 4.91
N ASN A 430 10.17 -5.61 3.88
CA ASN A 430 8.73 -5.64 3.70
C ASN A 430 8.23 -7.10 3.56
N GLY A 431 8.91 -7.90 2.74
CA GLY A 431 8.61 -9.34 2.62
C GLY A 431 8.86 -10.13 3.91
N LEU A 432 9.94 -9.82 4.65
CA LEU A 432 10.23 -10.45 5.95
C LEU A 432 9.18 -10.09 7.01
N MET A 433 8.61 -8.89 6.97
CA MET A 433 7.50 -8.47 7.84
C MET A 433 6.23 -9.29 7.56
N ALA A 434 5.97 -9.66 6.30
CA ALA A 434 4.80 -10.44 5.93
C ALA A 434 4.77 -11.85 6.55
N ILE A 435 5.91 -12.52 6.68
CA ILE A 435 5.96 -13.91 7.17
C ILE A 435 5.37 -14.05 8.58
N PRO A 436 5.82 -13.31 9.60
CA PRO A 436 5.21 -13.33 10.93
C PRO A 436 3.70 -13.04 10.90
N ASN A 437 3.31 -12.07 10.09
CA ASN A 437 1.91 -11.68 9.94
C ASN A 437 1.06 -12.85 9.41
N LEU A 438 1.47 -13.47 8.31
CA LEU A 438 0.72 -14.57 7.68
C LEU A 438 0.64 -15.81 8.58
N VAL A 439 1.69 -16.12 9.33
CA VAL A 439 1.65 -17.16 10.36
C VAL A 439 0.62 -16.82 11.44
N GLY A 440 0.62 -15.57 11.92
CA GLY A 440 -0.36 -15.07 12.88
C GLY A 440 -1.79 -15.16 12.36
N LEU A 441 -2.02 -14.73 11.12
CA LEU A 441 -3.32 -14.80 10.45
C LEU A 441 -3.82 -16.25 10.36
N LEU A 442 -3.00 -17.18 9.84
CA LEU A 442 -3.40 -18.58 9.69
C LEU A 442 -3.69 -19.24 11.05
N GLY A 443 -2.87 -18.97 12.07
CA GLY A 443 -3.07 -19.47 13.42
C GLY A 443 -4.35 -18.95 14.08
N LEU A 444 -4.73 -17.69 13.80
CA LEU A 444 -5.93 -17.04 14.35
C LEU A 444 -7.16 -17.15 13.45
N SER A 445 -7.07 -17.88 12.36
CA SER A 445 -8.17 -18.00 11.39
C SER A 445 -9.51 -18.49 11.99
N PRO A 446 -9.56 -19.42 13.00
CA PRO A 446 -10.83 -19.81 13.60
C PRO A 446 -11.59 -18.61 14.23
N ILE A 447 -10.86 -17.67 14.82
CA ILE A 447 -11.44 -16.45 15.44
C ILE A 447 -12.06 -15.57 14.37
N VAL A 448 -11.32 -15.28 13.30
CA VAL A 448 -11.84 -14.47 12.18
C VAL A 448 -13.09 -15.11 11.58
N ILE A 449 -13.06 -16.41 11.31
CA ILE A 449 -14.19 -17.14 10.72
C ILE A 449 -15.42 -17.08 11.63
N LYS A 450 -15.25 -17.25 12.94
CA LYS A 450 -16.33 -17.18 13.93
C LYS A 450 -16.94 -15.76 13.92
N LEU A 451 -16.13 -14.73 14.12
CA LEU A 451 -16.58 -13.35 14.16
C LEU A 451 -17.31 -12.95 12.85
N THR A 452 -16.76 -13.37 11.71
CA THR A 452 -17.36 -13.11 10.38
C THR A 452 -18.76 -13.71 10.27
N ARG A 453 -18.92 -14.98 10.69
CA ARG A 453 -20.22 -15.68 10.65
C ARG A 453 -21.25 -15.02 11.56
N GLU A 454 -20.87 -14.72 12.79
CA GLU A 454 -21.73 -14.06 13.77
C GLU A 454 -22.22 -12.72 13.26
N TYR A 455 -21.30 -11.86 12.78
CA TYR A 455 -21.62 -10.54 12.26
C TYR A 455 -22.60 -10.60 11.07
N PHE A 456 -22.29 -11.36 10.04
CA PHE A 456 -23.12 -11.39 8.83
C PHE A 456 -24.43 -12.16 9.01
N ASN A 457 -24.52 -13.07 9.98
CA ASN A 457 -25.81 -13.63 10.39
C ASN A 457 -26.70 -12.56 11.05
N GLY A 458 -26.15 -11.73 11.95
CA GLY A 458 -26.88 -10.58 12.52
C GLY A 458 -27.33 -9.57 11.46
N VAL A 459 -26.48 -9.29 10.44
CA VAL A 459 -26.87 -8.43 9.32
C VAL A 459 -28.06 -8.99 8.54
N ARG A 460 -28.09 -10.31 8.28
CA ARG A 460 -29.23 -10.97 7.61
C ARG A 460 -30.52 -10.88 8.41
N LEU A 461 -30.45 -10.98 9.74
CA LEU A 461 -31.60 -10.91 10.64
C LEU A 461 -32.07 -9.47 10.90
N GLY A 462 -31.41 -8.45 10.33
CA GLY A 462 -31.74 -7.04 10.56
C GLY A 462 -31.35 -6.49 11.93
N GLU A 463 -30.56 -7.25 12.71
CA GLU A 463 -30.11 -6.89 14.06
C GLU A 463 -28.93 -5.91 14.05
N SER A 464 -28.18 -5.85 12.96
CA SER A 464 -26.95 -5.05 12.82
C SER A 464 -27.16 -3.53 12.74
N ASN A 465 -28.40 -3.06 12.52
CA ASN A 465 -28.71 -1.62 12.44
C ASN A 465 -29.09 -1.00 13.81
N ARG A 466 -28.97 -1.75 14.91
CA ARG A 466 -29.41 -1.30 16.25
C ARG A 466 -28.28 -1.02 17.25
N LYS A 467 -27.02 -1.00 16.80
CA LYS A 467 -25.88 -0.59 17.69
C LYS A 467 -24.96 0.39 16.99
#